data_ea967e8af04a5f7dda06632ccd69a44f
#
_entry.id   ea967e8af04a5f7dda06632ccd69a44f
#
_cell.length_a   1.000
_cell.length_b   1.000
_cell.length_c   1.000
_cell.angle_alpha   90.00
_cell.angle_beta   90.00
_cell.angle_gamma   90.00
#
_symmetry.space_group_name_H-M   'P 1'
#
loop_
_entity.id
_entity.type
_entity.pdbx_description
1 polymer ?
#
loop_
_entity_poly.entity_id
_entity_poly.type
_entity_poly.pdbx_seq_one_letter_code
_entity_poly.pdbx_strand_id
1 'polypeptide(L)'
;MSDLSTVIEVAGALSAAGGLGYAKARSPRVFWSLVGAPVARVRFSVTYRATMDVCGLTVQPSRLRAFMVRNVARRQDVQPVPPQVRRVRYSSTGMRATLRLPAGLEPADVSAASERLRHAWGVHSVHVVEVKPGFVELRMTGYDVLRRVKMPSRLPRNTTAGPLVVPVALREDGTAFVRDYQKVPHALTVGANQSGKSMYQRNLISELAKRPVGLVGIDCKRGVEQRGYAPRLSALAVTPDEADGLLEALVGEMEERFDLLSSHGVPDMWGLPAKLRPVPLVVLVDEVAELFLVAAKKDEERRDRMVMRMIRLAQMARAVGIFLEVCGQRFGSDLGKGATALRAQLTGRVVHRVNDKQTAEMALGDIAPEAVFAATTIAPDRPGVAVAGDSSGGWSRIRTPAMTPAEAVAVCREFAHFTPHLAALAPFRPVVPAAPAPAVPLLKPRPVTE
;
A
#
# COMPACT_ATOMS: atom_id res chain seq x y z
N MET A 1 3.32 12.54 -60.64
CA MET A 1 4.18 11.62 -59.85
C MET A 1 4.44 12.09 -58.43
N SER A 2 4.21 13.37 -58.08
CA SER A 2 4.38 13.92 -56.71
C SER A 2 3.31 13.45 -55.69
N ASP A 3 2.09 13.17 -56.15
CA ASP A 3 0.98 12.82 -55.24
C ASP A 3 1.06 11.40 -54.66
N LEU A 4 1.65 10.47 -55.41
CA LEU A 4 1.72 9.06 -54.94
C LEU A 4 2.80 8.89 -53.85
N SER A 5 3.91 9.61 -53.95
CA SER A 5 4.97 9.61 -52.90
C SER A 5 4.46 10.23 -51.59
N THR A 6 3.73 11.32 -51.67
CA THR A 6 3.13 11.99 -50.54
C THR A 6 2.06 11.11 -49.82
N VAL A 7 1.25 10.41 -50.61
CA VAL A 7 0.26 9.46 -50.08
C VAL A 7 0.97 8.28 -49.38
N ILE A 8 2.03 7.75 -49.95
CA ILE A 8 2.81 6.66 -49.32
C ILE A 8 3.52 7.13 -48.05
N GLU A 9 4.06 8.32 -48.03
CA GLU A 9 4.69 8.90 -46.83
C GLU A 9 3.65 9.16 -45.73
N VAL A 10 2.50 9.72 -46.03
CA VAL A 10 1.41 9.94 -45.09
C VAL A 10 0.84 8.62 -44.59
N ALA A 11 0.62 7.63 -45.44
CA ALA A 11 0.18 6.30 -45.04
C ALA A 11 1.20 5.58 -44.20
N GLY A 12 2.50 5.72 -44.54
CA GLY A 12 3.61 5.22 -43.74
C GLY A 12 3.69 5.89 -42.35
N ALA A 13 3.55 7.20 -42.29
CA ALA A 13 3.53 7.97 -41.03
C ALA A 13 2.31 7.61 -40.16
N LEU A 14 1.14 7.44 -40.74
CA LEU A 14 -0.09 7.00 -40.06
C LEU A 14 0.04 5.56 -39.54
N SER A 15 0.63 4.66 -40.34
CA SER A 15 0.90 3.28 -39.93
C SER A 15 1.92 3.20 -38.81
N ALA A 16 2.97 4.00 -38.85
CA ALA A 16 3.97 4.11 -37.79
C ALA A 16 3.36 4.71 -36.52
N ALA A 17 2.55 5.76 -36.63
CA ALA A 17 1.84 6.37 -35.51
C ALA A 17 0.81 5.40 -34.89
N GLY A 18 0.07 4.67 -35.72
CA GLY A 18 -0.83 3.61 -35.29
C GLY A 18 -0.10 2.46 -34.59
N GLY A 19 1.03 2.02 -35.14
CA GLY A 19 1.89 1.00 -34.55
C GLY A 19 2.48 1.43 -33.20
N LEU A 20 2.93 2.68 -33.10
CA LEU A 20 3.42 3.25 -31.85
C LEU A 20 2.29 3.39 -30.80
N GLY A 21 1.11 3.83 -31.22
CA GLY A 21 -0.08 3.90 -30.38
C GLY A 21 -0.51 2.52 -29.85
N TYR A 22 -0.51 1.51 -30.73
CA TYR A 22 -0.79 0.13 -30.35
C TYR A 22 0.26 -0.43 -29.40
N ALA A 23 1.56 -0.23 -29.67
CA ALA A 23 2.65 -0.65 -28.79
C ALA A 23 2.55 0.00 -27.39
N LYS A 24 2.22 1.30 -27.34
CA LYS A 24 1.99 2.03 -26.09
C LYS A 24 0.81 1.44 -25.30
N ALA A 25 -0.28 1.06 -25.95
CA ALA A 25 -1.45 0.49 -25.31
C ALA A 25 -1.26 -0.97 -24.90
N ARG A 26 -0.59 -1.79 -25.72
CA ARG A 26 -0.42 -3.23 -25.51
C ARG A 26 0.75 -3.58 -24.60
N SER A 27 1.86 -2.86 -24.73
CA SER A 27 3.14 -3.11 -24.03
C SER A 27 3.79 -1.80 -23.56
N PRO A 28 3.17 -1.05 -22.62
CA PRO A 28 3.63 0.27 -22.21
C PRO A 28 5.06 0.25 -21.62
N ARG A 29 5.47 -0.86 -21.01
CA ARG A 29 6.83 -1.05 -20.49
C ARG A 29 7.88 -1.07 -21.63
N VAL A 30 7.60 -1.82 -22.69
CA VAL A 30 8.50 -1.90 -23.86
C VAL A 30 8.53 -0.56 -24.58
N PHE A 31 7.36 0.03 -24.81
CA PHE A 31 7.26 1.36 -25.41
C PHE A 31 8.05 2.41 -24.61
N TRP A 32 7.90 2.42 -23.29
CA TRP A 32 8.66 3.33 -22.44
C TRP A 32 10.16 3.11 -22.58
N SER A 33 10.64 1.87 -22.53
CA SER A 33 12.08 1.57 -22.59
C SER A 33 12.70 1.97 -23.92
N LEU A 34 11.99 1.79 -25.03
CA LEU A 34 12.52 2.05 -26.37
C LEU A 34 12.30 3.49 -26.87
N VAL A 35 11.19 4.11 -26.51
CA VAL A 35 10.77 5.42 -27.01
C VAL A 35 10.61 6.44 -25.90
N GLY A 36 9.82 6.09 -24.88
CA GLY A 36 9.43 7.03 -23.84
C GLY A 36 10.61 7.55 -23.02
N ALA A 37 11.52 6.67 -22.58
CA ALA A 37 12.66 7.06 -21.75
C ALA A 37 13.68 7.95 -22.51
N PRO A 38 14.09 7.65 -23.76
CA PRO A 38 14.90 8.56 -24.56
C PRO A 38 14.25 9.94 -24.75
N VAL A 39 12.96 9.98 -25.11
CA VAL A 39 12.23 11.23 -25.28
C VAL A 39 12.14 12.02 -23.97
N ALA A 40 11.81 11.36 -22.87
CA ALA A 40 11.77 11.98 -21.55
C ALA A 40 13.13 12.52 -21.11
N ARG A 41 14.21 11.82 -21.48
CA ARG A 41 15.59 12.27 -21.21
C ARG A 41 15.90 13.59 -21.93
N VAL A 42 15.64 13.62 -23.22
CA VAL A 42 15.89 14.84 -24.03
C VAL A 42 15.03 15.98 -23.51
N ARG A 43 13.73 15.74 -23.35
CA ARG A 43 12.80 16.76 -22.83
C ARG A 43 13.24 17.29 -21.47
N PHE A 44 13.54 16.41 -20.51
CA PHE A 44 14.04 16.80 -19.19
C PHE A 44 15.30 17.65 -19.30
N SER A 45 16.29 17.23 -20.10
CA SER A 45 17.56 17.95 -20.24
C SER A 45 17.40 19.33 -20.87
N VAL A 46 16.57 19.44 -21.92
CA VAL A 46 16.37 20.69 -22.67
C VAL A 46 15.49 21.68 -21.89
N THR A 47 14.40 21.17 -21.27
CA THR A 47 13.44 22.06 -20.62
C THR A 47 13.66 22.25 -19.13
N TYR A 48 14.62 21.56 -18.53
CA TYR A 48 14.81 21.52 -17.06
C TYR A 48 14.80 22.91 -16.43
N ARG A 49 15.64 23.82 -16.94
CA ARG A 49 15.81 25.15 -16.37
C ARG A 49 14.55 25.99 -16.50
N ALA A 50 13.95 26.01 -17.67
CA ALA A 50 12.72 26.73 -17.93
C ALA A 50 11.54 26.17 -17.08
N THR A 51 11.48 24.84 -16.96
CA THR A 51 10.46 24.19 -16.11
C THR A 51 10.62 24.57 -14.64
N MET A 52 11.84 24.55 -14.10
CA MET A 52 12.09 24.96 -12.72
C MET A 52 11.71 26.41 -12.47
N ASP A 53 11.98 27.29 -13.41
CA ASP A 53 11.64 28.70 -13.32
C ASP A 53 10.13 28.93 -13.34
N VAL A 54 9.42 28.37 -14.33
CA VAL A 54 7.94 28.44 -14.42
C VAL A 54 7.25 27.81 -13.22
N CYS A 55 7.83 26.76 -12.63
CA CYS A 55 7.30 26.13 -11.43
C CYS A 55 7.62 26.90 -10.14
N GLY A 56 8.38 28.02 -10.21
CA GLY A 56 8.77 28.78 -9.03
C GLY A 56 9.82 28.08 -8.16
N LEU A 57 10.58 27.15 -8.74
CA LEU A 57 11.62 26.35 -8.07
C LEU A 57 13.02 26.91 -8.32
N THR A 58 13.12 28.22 -8.46
CA THR A 58 14.40 28.93 -8.64
C THR A 58 14.56 29.98 -7.54
N VAL A 59 15.82 30.20 -7.13
CA VAL A 59 16.15 31.16 -6.08
C VAL A 59 17.02 32.27 -6.67
N GLN A 60 16.79 33.51 -6.23
CA GLN A 60 17.66 34.63 -6.61
C GLN A 60 19.10 34.34 -6.17
N PRO A 61 20.09 34.59 -7.02
CA PRO A 61 21.49 34.33 -6.70
C PRO A 61 21.95 35.20 -5.54
N SER A 62 22.79 34.67 -4.66
CA SER A 62 23.37 35.41 -3.55
C SER A 62 24.09 36.68 -4.03
N ARG A 63 24.14 37.70 -3.18
CA ARG A 63 24.80 38.99 -3.50
C ARG A 63 26.20 38.81 -4.02
N LEU A 64 26.98 37.88 -3.43
CA LEU A 64 28.35 37.56 -3.87
C LEU A 64 28.37 36.96 -5.28
N ARG A 65 27.46 36.03 -5.59
CA ARG A 65 27.33 35.42 -6.93
C ARG A 65 26.86 36.43 -7.97
N ALA A 66 25.92 37.30 -7.60
CA ALA A 66 25.45 38.37 -8.46
C ALA A 66 26.60 39.35 -8.77
N PHE A 67 27.41 39.72 -7.77
CA PHE A 67 28.59 40.52 -7.93
C PHE A 67 29.61 39.90 -8.86
N MET A 68 29.93 38.59 -8.67
CA MET A 68 30.88 37.88 -9.54
C MET A 68 30.39 37.80 -10.99
N VAL A 69 29.10 37.51 -11.21
CA VAL A 69 28.52 37.44 -12.56
C VAL A 69 28.57 38.80 -13.25
N ARG A 70 28.30 39.89 -12.56
CA ARG A 70 28.32 41.26 -13.12
C ARG A 70 29.75 41.75 -13.39
N ASN A 71 30.65 41.57 -12.44
CA ASN A 71 31.97 42.20 -12.49
C ASN A 71 33.07 41.32 -13.13
N VAL A 72 33.00 39.97 -12.92
CA VAL A 72 34.00 39.04 -13.46
C VAL A 72 33.54 38.47 -14.80
N ALA A 73 32.27 38.01 -14.90
CA ALA A 73 31.77 37.43 -16.15
C ALA A 73 31.18 38.47 -17.12
N ARG A 74 31.10 39.75 -16.74
CA ARG A 74 30.58 40.90 -17.52
C ARG A 74 29.20 40.64 -18.14
N ARG A 75 28.33 39.85 -17.44
CA ARG A 75 26.96 39.58 -17.84
C ARG A 75 26.04 40.49 -17.06
N GLN A 76 25.14 41.23 -17.74
CA GLN A 76 24.19 42.11 -17.10
C GLN A 76 23.04 41.35 -16.45
N ASP A 77 22.62 40.21 -17.00
CA ASP A 77 21.50 39.43 -16.46
C ASP A 77 21.96 38.32 -15.52
N VAL A 78 21.58 38.49 -14.26
CA VAL A 78 21.82 37.50 -13.21
C VAL A 78 20.60 36.58 -13.13
N GLN A 79 20.71 35.44 -13.80
CA GLN A 79 19.60 34.48 -13.89
C GLN A 79 19.34 33.77 -12.55
N PRO A 80 18.07 33.48 -12.22
CA PRO A 80 17.71 32.67 -11.06
C PRO A 80 18.39 31.29 -11.10
N VAL A 81 18.67 30.76 -9.91
CA VAL A 81 19.42 29.49 -9.73
C VAL A 81 18.43 28.35 -9.50
N PRO A 82 18.30 27.39 -10.42
CA PRO A 82 17.51 26.19 -10.22
C PRO A 82 18.25 25.20 -9.33
N PRO A 83 17.57 24.18 -8.78
CA PRO A 83 18.19 23.02 -8.15
C PRO A 83 19.19 22.38 -9.07
N GLN A 84 20.31 21.87 -8.50
CA GLN A 84 21.36 21.25 -9.31
C GLN A 84 21.09 19.77 -9.51
N VAL A 85 21.00 19.32 -10.76
CA VAL A 85 20.90 17.89 -11.08
C VAL A 85 22.24 17.23 -10.77
N ARG A 86 22.23 16.24 -9.85
CA ARG A 86 23.43 15.48 -9.46
C ARG A 86 23.50 14.15 -10.15
N ARG A 87 22.36 13.47 -10.27
CA ARG A 87 22.29 12.14 -10.86
C ARG A 87 20.94 11.93 -11.51
N VAL A 88 20.94 11.30 -12.68
CA VAL A 88 19.71 10.79 -13.33
C VAL A 88 19.89 9.31 -13.59
N ARG A 89 18.87 8.52 -13.24
CA ARG A 89 18.80 7.08 -13.48
C ARG A 89 17.50 6.76 -14.19
N TYR A 90 17.56 5.85 -15.14
CA TYR A 90 16.40 5.36 -15.88
C TYR A 90 16.06 3.94 -15.45
N SER A 91 14.78 3.62 -15.45
CA SER A 91 14.25 2.29 -15.20
C SER A 91 13.23 1.92 -16.27
N SER A 92 12.80 0.66 -16.28
CA SER A 92 11.73 0.17 -17.18
C SER A 92 10.35 0.76 -16.90
N THR A 93 10.21 1.53 -15.82
CA THR A 93 8.94 2.15 -15.42
C THR A 93 8.98 3.67 -15.42
N GLY A 94 10.19 4.26 -15.38
CA GLY A 94 10.31 5.71 -15.26
C GLY A 94 11.75 6.20 -15.15
N MET A 95 11.93 7.35 -14.52
CA MET A 95 13.26 7.89 -14.24
C MET A 95 13.32 8.50 -12.82
N ARG A 96 14.55 8.58 -12.29
CA ARG A 96 14.85 9.19 -10.99
C ARG A 96 15.91 10.26 -11.17
N ALA A 97 15.68 11.46 -10.68
CA ALA A 97 16.63 12.55 -10.70
C ALA A 97 16.95 13.03 -9.29
N THR A 98 18.20 12.94 -8.87
CA THR A 98 18.63 13.48 -7.58
C THR A 98 19.05 14.93 -7.79
N LEU A 99 18.41 15.84 -7.03
CA LEU A 99 18.64 17.27 -7.09
C LEU A 99 19.26 17.75 -5.77
N ARG A 100 20.21 18.68 -5.86
CA ARG A 100 20.68 19.47 -4.73
C ARG A 100 19.90 20.80 -4.72
N LEU A 101 19.21 21.06 -3.64
CA LEU A 101 18.44 22.28 -3.48
C LEU A 101 19.38 23.48 -3.20
N PRO A 102 19.14 24.66 -3.79
CA PRO A 102 19.80 25.89 -3.39
C PRO A 102 19.26 26.35 -2.03
N ALA A 103 20.04 27.15 -1.30
CA ALA A 103 19.59 27.76 -0.06
C ALA A 103 18.34 28.62 -0.30
N GLY A 104 17.32 28.44 0.53
CA GLY A 104 16.03 29.12 0.42
C GLY A 104 14.96 28.34 -0.36
N LEU A 105 15.25 27.09 -0.75
CA LEU A 105 14.27 26.16 -1.29
C LEU A 105 14.22 24.90 -0.41
N GLU A 106 13.01 24.51 -0.02
CA GLU A 106 12.75 23.36 0.82
C GLU A 106 12.23 22.15 0.03
N PRO A 107 12.36 20.92 0.54
CA PRO A 107 11.75 19.72 -0.08
C PRO A 107 10.24 19.86 -0.29
N ALA A 108 9.54 20.54 0.63
CA ALA A 108 8.11 20.80 0.56
C ALA A 108 7.71 21.64 -0.66
N ASP A 109 8.52 22.65 -1.03
CA ASP A 109 8.27 23.49 -2.22
C ASP A 109 8.29 22.65 -3.50
N VAL A 110 9.27 21.74 -3.58
CA VAL A 110 9.42 20.84 -4.74
C VAL A 110 8.25 19.83 -4.78
N SER A 111 7.82 19.34 -3.63
CA SER A 111 6.69 18.44 -3.50
C SER A 111 5.38 19.11 -3.93
N ALA A 112 5.13 20.33 -3.49
CA ALA A 112 3.96 21.13 -3.89
C ALA A 112 3.92 21.43 -5.40
N ALA A 113 5.08 21.41 -6.09
CA ALA A 113 5.17 21.59 -7.53
C ALA A 113 5.03 20.29 -8.34
N SER A 114 4.90 19.10 -7.70
CA SER A 114 4.95 17.79 -8.36
C SER A 114 3.97 17.65 -9.52
N GLU A 115 2.73 18.13 -9.39
CA GLU A 115 1.73 18.09 -10.47
C GLU A 115 2.13 19.01 -11.65
N ARG A 116 2.68 20.18 -11.41
CA ARG A 116 3.18 21.08 -12.46
C ARG A 116 4.37 20.45 -13.20
N LEU A 117 5.29 19.84 -12.47
CA LEU A 117 6.41 19.10 -13.03
C LEU A 117 5.96 17.89 -13.87
N ARG A 118 4.94 17.16 -13.40
CA ARG A 118 4.32 16.05 -14.14
C ARG A 118 3.81 16.48 -15.51
N HIS A 119 3.07 17.58 -15.57
CA HIS A 119 2.55 18.14 -16.82
C HIS A 119 3.66 18.66 -17.71
N ALA A 120 4.61 19.43 -17.16
CA ALA A 120 5.70 20.01 -17.91
C ALA A 120 6.57 18.98 -18.62
N TRP A 121 6.87 17.86 -17.97
CA TRP A 121 7.68 16.80 -18.58
C TRP A 121 6.87 15.70 -19.27
N GLY A 122 5.54 15.70 -19.14
CA GLY A 122 4.66 14.71 -19.78
C GLY A 122 4.88 13.30 -19.25
N VAL A 123 5.15 13.17 -17.95
CA VAL A 123 5.26 11.91 -17.24
C VAL A 123 3.97 11.56 -16.54
N HIS A 124 3.79 10.30 -16.15
CA HIS A 124 2.54 9.85 -15.51
C HIS A 124 2.43 10.33 -14.06
N SER A 125 3.51 10.28 -13.28
CA SER A 125 3.55 10.82 -11.91
C SER A 125 4.94 11.35 -11.57
N VAL A 126 5.00 12.26 -10.60
CA VAL A 126 6.23 12.78 -9.98
C VAL A 126 6.07 12.70 -8.47
N HIS A 127 6.96 11.98 -7.81
CA HIS A 127 7.07 11.95 -6.35
C HIS A 127 8.39 12.54 -5.91
N VAL A 128 8.36 13.32 -4.87
CA VAL A 128 9.52 13.97 -4.27
C VAL A 128 9.85 13.27 -2.97
N VAL A 129 11.08 12.79 -2.84
CA VAL A 129 11.56 12.13 -1.62
C VAL A 129 12.81 12.83 -1.15
N GLU A 130 12.83 13.30 0.08
CA GLU A 130 14.05 13.80 0.68
C GLU A 130 15.02 12.64 0.92
N VAL A 131 16.25 12.76 0.41
CA VAL A 131 17.29 11.73 0.55
C VAL A 131 18.21 12.04 1.73
N LYS A 132 18.53 13.31 1.88
CA LYS A 132 19.29 13.90 2.99
C LYS A 132 19.11 15.41 2.98
N PRO A 133 19.43 16.14 4.05
CA PRO A 133 19.30 17.58 4.09
C PRO A 133 19.85 18.28 2.86
N GLY A 134 19.03 19.09 2.19
CA GLY A 134 19.35 19.79 0.96
C GLY A 134 19.39 18.94 -0.32
N PHE A 135 18.94 17.68 -0.29
CA PHE A 135 18.87 16.82 -1.46
C PHE A 135 17.52 16.12 -1.56
N VAL A 136 16.89 16.22 -2.72
CA VAL A 136 15.66 15.50 -3.05
C VAL A 136 15.88 14.58 -4.25
N GLU A 137 15.14 13.47 -4.25
CA GLU A 137 15.02 12.56 -5.40
C GLU A 137 13.63 12.73 -6.02
N LEU A 138 13.58 13.17 -7.26
CA LEU A 138 12.38 13.14 -8.08
C LEU A 138 12.20 11.73 -8.63
N ARG A 139 11.16 11.03 -8.24
CA ARG A 139 10.77 9.72 -8.77
C ARG A 139 9.65 9.93 -9.77
N MET A 140 9.93 9.71 -11.03
CA MET A 140 9.00 9.94 -12.14
C MET A 140 8.63 8.62 -12.78
N THR A 141 7.33 8.34 -12.95
CA THR A 141 6.85 7.19 -13.71
C THR A 141 6.46 7.62 -15.12
N GLY A 142 6.84 6.85 -16.13
CA GLY A 142 6.62 7.22 -17.53
C GLY A 142 5.22 6.85 -18.04
N TYR A 143 4.56 5.90 -17.40
CA TYR A 143 3.23 5.41 -17.77
C TYR A 143 2.51 4.86 -16.53
N ASP A 144 1.20 4.62 -16.65
CA ASP A 144 0.39 4.03 -15.58
C ASP A 144 0.74 2.54 -15.36
N VAL A 145 1.70 2.30 -14.47
CA VAL A 145 2.13 0.95 -14.07
C VAL A 145 1.01 0.19 -13.39
N LEU A 146 0.13 0.89 -12.69
CA LEU A 146 -0.98 0.31 -11.93
C LEU A 146 -2.20 -0.03 -12.80
N ARG A 147 -2.18 0.26 -14.10
CA ARG A 147 -3.28 -0.11 -15.02
C ARG A 147 -3.44 -1.62 -15.16
N ARG A 148 -2.33 -2.35 -15.21
CA ARG A 148 -2.30 -3.83 -15.28
C ARG A 148 -1.36 -4.35 -14.22
N VAL A 149 -1.92 -4.92 -13.16
CA VAL A 149 -1.12 -5.43 -12.04
C VAL A 149 -0.49 -6.76 -12.42
N LYS A 150 0.84 -6.76 -12.50
CA LYS A 150 1.65 -7.97 -12.63
C LYS A 150 2.68 -7.93 -11.53
N MET A 151 2.50 -8.79 -10.54
CA MET A 151 3.43 -8.86 -9.40
C MET A 151 4.83 -9.27 -9.89
N PRO A 152 5.87 -8.58 -9.42
CA PRO A 152 7.24 -8.98 -9.74
C PRO A 152 7.60 -10.30 -9.04
N SER A 153 8.37 -11.14 -9.71
CA SER A 153 8.85 -12.42 -9.16
C SER A 153 9.90 -12.26 -8.06
N ARG A 154 10.49 -11.07 -7.95
CA ARG A 154 11.52 -10.77 -6.94
C ARG A 154 11.03 -9.69 -6.00
N LEU A 155 11.25 -9.90 -4.71
CA LEU A 155 11.01 -8.88 -3.69
C LEU A 155 12.03 -7.73 -3.79
N PRO A 156 11.71 -6.54 -3.26
CA PRO A 156 12.66 -5.43 -3.16
C PRO A 156 13.95 -5.86 -2.43
N ARG A 157 15.09 -5.34 -2.86
CA ARG A 157 16.41 -5.74 -2.30
C ARG A 157 16.55 -5.54 -0.79
N ASN A 158 15.83 -4.58 -0.23
CA ASN A 158 15.85 -4.26 1.21
C ASN A 158 14.82 -5.05 2.01
N THR A 159 14.20 -6.08 1.40
CA THR A 159 13.21 -6.91 2.07
C THR A 159 13.91 -8.00 2.86
N THR A 160 13.67 -8.07 4.16
CA THR A 160 14.15 -9.15 5.01
C THR A 160 13.41 -10.44 4.62
N ALA A 161 14.10 -11.55 4.49
CA ALA A 161 13.45 -12.85 4.30
C ALA A 161 12.84 -13.31 5.63
N GLY A 162 11.59 -13.77 5.61
CA GLY A 162 10.94 -14.30 6.81
C GLY A 162 9.45 -14.55 6.64
N PRO A 163 8.82 -15.27 7.58
CA PRO A 163 7.40 -15.63 7.49
C PRO A 163 6.48 -14.41 7.59
N LEU A 164 6.96 -13.31 8.18
CA LEU A 164 6.23 -12.08 8.40
C LEU A 164 6.42 -11.02 7.29
N VAL A 165 6.96 -11.43 6.14
CA VAL A 165 7.21 -10.54 5.01
C VAL A 165 6.47 -11.07 3.79
N VAL A 166 5.40 -10.38 3.38
CA VAL A 166 4.51 -10.82 2.31
C VAL A 166 4.26 -9.74 1.27
N PRO A 167 4.36 -10.07 -0.04
CA PRO A 167 4.07 -9.14 -1.13
C PRO A 167 2.56 -9.10 -1.38
N VAL A 168 1.92 -7.94 -1.20
CA VAL A 168 0.46 -7.81 -1.26
C VAL A 168 -0.02 -7.03 -2.47
N ALA A 169 0.78 -6.08 -2.97
CA ALA A 169 0.38 -5.19 -4.05
C ALA A 169 1.56 -4.76 -4.90
N LEU A 170 1.28 -4.18 -6.05
CA LEU A 170 2.25 -3.54 -6.94
C LEU A 170 2.33 -2.05 -6.62
N ARG A 171 3.54 -1.52 -6.45
CA ARG A 171 3.80 -0.07 -6.37
C ARG A 171 3.82 0.55 -7.76
N GLU A 172 3.54 1.84 -7.83
CA GLU A 172 3.59 2.59 -9.08
C GLU A 172 4.98 2.65 -9.74
N ASP A 173 6.06 2.43 -9.00
CA ASP A 173 7.42 2.30 -9.56
C ASP A 173 7.71 0.87 -10.11
N GLY A 174 6.73 -0.03 -10.06
CA GLY A 174 6.85 -1.41 -10.54
C GLY A 174 7.48 -2.39 -9.55
N THR A 175 7.76 -1.97 -8.33
CA THR A 175 8.21 -2.85 -7.25
C THR A 175 7.05 -3.44 -6.46
N ALA A 176 7.26 -4.56 -5.76
CA ALA A 176 6.25 -5.09 -4.87
C ALA A 176 6.06 -4.19 -3.63
N PHE A 177 4.80 -3.94 -3.26
CA PHE A 177 4.47 -3.48 -1.92
C PHE A 177 4.43 -4.68 -1.00
N VAL A 178 5.27 -4.63 0.03
CA VAL A 178 5.48 -5.72 0.97
C VAL A 178 4.98 -5.30 2.34
N ARG A 179 4.13 -6.12 2.95
CA ARG A 179 3.86 -6.03 4.39
C ARG A 179 4.98 -6.71 5.13
N ASP A 180 5.70 -5.97 5.93
CA ASP A 180 6.78 -6.41 6.80
C ASP A 180 6.39 -6.12 8.25
N TYR A 181 5.87 -7.12 8.94
CA TYR A 181 5.34 -6.96 10.30
C TYR A 181 6.41 -6.69 11.35
N GLN A 182 7.66 -7.01 11.06
CA GLN A 182 8.76 -6.66 11.98
C GLN A 182 9.03 -5.16 11.98
N LYS A 183 8.85 -4.50 10.81
CA LYS A 183 9.03 -3.05 10.66
C LYS A 183 7.78 -2.27 11.03
N VAL A 184 6.64 -2.71 10.52
CA VAL A 184 5.34 -2.05 10.71
C VAL A 184 4.37 -3.08 11.29
N PRO A 185 4.28 -3.21 12.62
CA PRO A 185 3.58 -4.32 13.27
C PRO A 185 2.07 -4.26 13.08
N HIS A 186 1.48 -3.08 13.15
CA HIS A 186 0.04 -2.89 13.10
C HIS A 186 -0.33 -1.95 11.97
N ALA A 187 -1.41 -2.28 11.24
CA ALA A 187 -1.85 -1.46 10.12
C ALA A 187 -3.36 -1.21 10.13
N LEU A 188 -3.72 -0.06 9.59
CA LEU A 188 -5.08 0.35 9.30
C LEU A 188 -5.30 0.38 7.79
N THR A 189 -6.34 -0.33 7.34
CA THR A 189 -6.82 -0.28 5.96
C THR A 189 -8.18 0.40 5.90
N VAL A 190 -8.27 1.53 5.18
CA VAL A 190 -9.51 2.31 5.05
C VAL A 190 -9.94 2.35 3.58
N GLY A 191 -11.25 2.35 3.34
CA GLY A 191 -11.79 2.53 2.01
C GLY A 191 -13.30 2.42 1.94
N ALA A 192 -13.90 3.15 1.02
CA ALA A 192 -15.33 3.10 0.72
C ALA A 192 -15.74 1.73 0.18
N ASN A 193 -17.04 1.49 0.11
CA ASN A 193 -17.57 0.28 -0.54
C ASN A 193 -17.07 0.18 -1.98
N GLN A 194 -16.77 -1.04 -2.42
CA GLN A 194 -16.27 -1.35 -3.77
C GLN A 194 -14.92 -0.68 -4.13
N SER A 195 -14.20 -0.11 -3.17
CA SER A 195 -12.88 0.49 -3.40
C SER A 195 -11.75 -0.53 -3.59
N GLY A 196 -11.97 -1.80 -3.22
CA GLY A 196 -11.00 -2.88 -3.30
C GLY A 196 -10.38 -3.28 -1.95
N LYS A 197 -10.91 -2.80 -0.82
CA LYS A 197 -10.49 -3.18 0.53
C LYS A 197 -10.50 -4.70 0.74
N SER A 198 -11.64 -5.37 0.46
CA SER A 198 -11.72 -6.84 0.58
C SER A 198 -10.77 -7.58 -0.37
N MET A 199 -10.47 -7.00 -1.53
CA MET A 199 -9.47 -7.57 -2.45
C MET A 199 -8.06 -7.48 -1.86
N TYR A 200 -7.73 -6.39 -1.17
CA TYR A 200 -6.46 -6.25 -0.44
C TYR A 200 -6.37 -7.29 0.69
N GLN A 201 -7.40 -7.44 1.50
CA GLN A 201 -7.45 -8.45 2.56
C GLN A 201 -7.29 -9.87 2.01
N ARG A 202 -7.98 -10.22 0.91
CA ARG A 202 -7.84 -11.54 0.26
C ARG A 202 -6.41 -11.85 -0.16
N ASN A 203 -5.74 -10.89 -0.79
CA ASN A 203 -4.33 -11.05 -1.16
C ASN A 203 -3.44 -11.19 0.08
N LEU A 204 -3.66 -10.38 1.10
CA LEU A 204 -2.92 -10.45 2.35
C LEU A 204 -3.09 -11.82 3.04
N ILE A 205 -4.33 -12.27 3.22
CA ILE A 205 -4.65 -13.57 3.82
C ILE A 205 -4.02 -14.70 3.00
N SER A 206 -4.15 -14.65 1.68
CA SER A 206 -3.59 -15.68 0.78
C SER A 206 -2.06 -15.76 0.85
N GLU A 207 -1.37 -14.64 0.95
CA GLU A 207 0.09 -14.63 1.10
C GLU A 207 0.54 -15.08 2.50
N LEU A 208 -0.20 -14.72 3.54
CA LEU A 208 0.04 -15.18 4.91
C LEU A 208 -0.29 -16.67 5.07
N ALA A 209 -1.31 -17.18 4.38
CA ALA A 209 -1.70 -18.58 4.42
C ALA A 209 -0.55 -19.53 4.04
N LYS A 210 0.33 -19.10 3.13
CA LYS A 210 1.52 -19.82 2.66
C LYS A 210 2.67 -19.85 3.68
N ARG A 211 2.48 -19.28 4.87
CA ARG A 211 3.54 -19.05 5.87
C ARG A 211 3.21 -19.73 7.20
N PRO A 212 4.21 -20.13 8.00
CA PRO A 212 3.99 -20.68 9.33
C PRO A 212 3.62 -19.58 10.33
N VAL A 213 2.44 -18.99 10.16
CA VAL A 213 1.85 -17.94 11.03
C VAL A 213 0.43 -18.35 11.41
N GLY A 214 -0.02 -17.98 12.61
CA GLY A 214 -1.41 -18.12 13.03
C GLY A 214 -2.25 -16.98 12.48
N LEU A 215 -3.37 -17.28 11.84
CA LEU A 215 -4.33 -16.30 11.38
C LEU A 215 -5.55 -16.29 12.31
N VAL A 216 -5.90 -15.13 12.81
CA VAL A 216 -7.04 -14.93 13.73
C VAL A 216 -8.00 -13.95 13.09
N GLY A 217 -9.24 -14.35 12.90
CA GLY A 217 -10.26 -13.54 12.24
C GLY A 217 -11.23 -12.90 13.25
N ILE A 218 -11.60 -11.65 13.01
CA ILE A 218 -12.71 -10.95 13.68
C ILE A 218 -13.59 -10.34 12.60
N ASP A 219 -14.77 -10.94 12.36
CA ASP A 219 -15.72 -10.54 11.34
C ASP A 219 -17.14 -10.52 11.93
N CYS A 220 -17.46 -9.44 12.67
CA CYS A 220 -18.74 -9.26 13.36
C CYS A 220 -19.93 -9.05 12.41
N LYS A 221 -19.72 -9.06 11.10
CA LYS A 221 -20.78 -9.16 10.09
C LYS A 221 -21.21 -10.61 9.85
N ARG A 222 -21.29 -11.40 10.91
CA ARG A 222 -21.63 -12.83 10.90
C ARG A 222 -20.65 -13.69 10.10
N GLY A 223 -19.40 -13.24 9.93
CA GLY A 223 -18.36 -13.98 9.22
C GLY A 223 -18.52 -14.02 7.70
N VAL A 224 -19.26 -13.10 7.10
CA VAL A 224 -19.54 -13.11 5.64
C VAL A 224 -18.27 -13.10 4.80
N GLU A 225 -17.27 -12.33 5.20
CA GLU A 225 -15.99 -12.25 4.45
C GLU A 225 -15.03 -13.36 4.88
N GLN A 226 -14.96 -13.73 6.17
CA GLN A 226 -13.87 -14.55 6.70
C GLN A 226 -14.20 -16.04 6.93
N ARG A 227 -15.47 -16.46 6.99
CA ARG A 227 -15.84 -17.89 7.19
C ARG A 227 -15.24 -18.81 6.13
N GLY A 228 -15.10 -18.34 4.89
CA GLY A 228 -14.51 -19.12 3.82
C GLY A 228 -13.05 -19.51 4.08
N TYR A 229 -12.33 -18.75 4.92
CA TYR A 229 -10.93 -18.97 5.28
C TYR A 229 -10.76 -19.90 6.49
N ALA A 230 -11.86 -20.41 7.07
CA ALA A 230 -11.87 -21.31 8.24
C ALA A 230 -10.80 -22.40 8.23
N PRO A 231 -10.49 -23.09 7.10
CA PRO A 231 -9.44 -24.10 7.07
C PRO A 231 -8.06 -23.59 7.50
N ARG A 232 -7.81 -22.29 7.37
CA ARG A 232 -6.51 -21.68 7.64
C ARG A 232 -6.51 -20.77 8.87
N LEU A 233 -7.68 -20.50 9.47
CA LEU A 233 -7.79 -19.68 10.66
C LEU A 233 -7.59 -20.51 11.94
N SER A 234 -6.75 -20.03 12.84
CA SER A 234 -6.57 -20.60 14.19
C SER A 234 -7.74 -20.25 15.10
N ALA A 235 -8.39 -19.10 14.87
CA ALA A 235 -9.57 -18.64 15.58
C ALA A 235 -10.41 -17.70 14.70
N LEU A 236 -11.72 -17.65 14.92
CA LEU A 236 -12.66 -16.74 14.25
C LEU A 236 -13.77 -16.34 15.22
N ALA A 237 -13.97 -15.04 15.39
CA ALA A 237 -15.12 -14.45 16.06
C ALA A 237 -16.05 -13.82 15.03
N VAL A 238 -17.35 -14.14 15.09
CA VAL A 238 -18.36 -13.68 14.11
C VAL A 238 -19.46 -12.83 14.73
N THR A 239 -19.41 -12.65 16.06
CA THR A 239 -20.28 -11.79 16.84
C THR A 239 -19.45 -10.88 17.75
N PRO A 240 -19.99 -9.74 18.22
CA PRO A 240 -19.30 -8.89 19.18
C PRO A 240 -18.96 -9.58 20.50
N ASP A 241 -19.79 -10.50 20.98
CA ASP A 241 -19.52 -11.25 22.23
C ASP A 241 -18.35 -12.24 22.03
N GLU A 242 -18.32 -12.95 20.89
CA GLU A 242 -17.18 -13.80 20.54
C GLU A 242 -15.90 -12.98 20.35
N ALA A 243 -16.00 -11.76 19.78
CA ALA A 243 -14.86 -10.87 19.60
C ALA A 243 -14.31 -10.38 20.95
N ASP A 244 -15.15 -10.05 21.92
CA ASP A 244 -14.73 -9.67 23.27
C ASP A 244 -13.95 -10.82 23.95
N GLY A 245 -14.49 -12.05 23.92
CA GLY A 245 -13.80 -13.22 24.46
C GLY A 245 -12.52 -13.57 23.72
N LEU A 246 -12.49 -13.47 22.39
CA LEU A 246 -11.30 -13.73 21.58
C LEU A 246 -10.18 -12.70 21.85
N LEU A 247 -10.55 -11.42 21.99
CA LEU A 247 -9.58 -10.38 22.37
C LEU A 247 -9.04 -10.59 23.78
N GLU A 248 -9.84 -11.08 24.71
CA GLU A 248 -9.38 -11.48 26.05
C GLU A 248 -8.37 -12.62 25.98
N ALA A 249 -8.67 -13.67 25.22
CA ALA A 249 -7.77 -14.80 25.00
C ALA A 249 -6.44 -14.37 24.35
N LEU A 250 -6.48 -13.43 23.40
CA LEU A 250 -5.28 -12.87 22.78
C LEU A 250 -4.43 -12.04 23.76
N VAL A 251 -5.06 -11.32 24.69
CA VAL A 251 -4.33 -10.63 25.76
C VAL A 251 -3.69 -11.64 26.71
N GLY A 252 -4.42 -12.71 27.09
CA GLY A 252 -3.84 -13.80 27.88
C GLY A 252 -2.64 -14.46 27.19
N GLU A 253 -2.75 -14.82 25.92
CA GLU A 253 -1.65 -15.36 25.12
C GLU A 253 -0.44 -14.38 25.07
N MET A 254 -0.70 -13.08 24.97
CA MET A 254 0.34 -12.06 25.01
C MET A 254 1.09 -12.05 26.35
N GLU A 255 0.37 -12.12 27.47
CA GLU A 255 0.97 -12.15 28.82
C GLU A 255 1.83 -13.43 29.02
N GLU A 256 1.31 -14.61 28.65
CA GLU A 256 2.05 -15.87 28.72
C GLU A 256 3.37 -15.79 27.91
N ARG A 257 3.32 -15.15 26.74
CA ARG A 257 4.52 -14.95 25.92
C ARG A 257 5.50 -13.97 26.57
N PHE A 258 5.03 -12.94 27.26
CA PHE A 258 5.90 -12.04 28.04
C PHE A 258 6.58 -12.76 29.19
N ASP A 259 5.89 -13.66 29.89
CA ASP A 259 6.48 -14.49 30.93
C ASP A 259 7.58 -15.39 30.36
N LEU A 260 7.37 -15.95 29.16
CA LEU A 260 8.41 -16.71 28.45
C LEU A 260 9.62 -15.85 28.08
N LEU A 261 9.42 -14.62 27.58
CA LEU A 261 10.52 -13.69 27.30
C LEU A 261 11.31 -13.35 28.57
N SER A 262 10.58 -13.05 29.63
CA SER A 262 11.16 -12.71 30.95
C SER A 262 11.99 -13.85 31.50
N SER A 263 11.50 -15.09 31.46
CA SER A 263 12.22 -16.28 31.94
C SER A 263 13.52 -16.55 31.17
N HIS A 264 13.64 -16.06 29.92
CA HIS A 264 14.83 -16.19 29.08
C HIS A 264 15.66 -14.89 29.00
N GLY A 265 15.26 -13.83 29.67
CA GLY A 265 15.98 -12.55 29.68
C GLY A 265 16.12 -11.89 28.31
N VAL A 266 15.15 -12.09 27.41
CA VAL A 266 15.18 -11.54 26.04
C VAL A 266 14.12 -10.46 25.85
N PRO A 267 14.39 -9.41 25.05
CA PRO A 267 13.44 -8.28 24.84
C PRO A 267 12.30 -8.59 23.88
N ASP A 268 12.44 -9.58 23.02
CA ASP A 268 11.44 -9.98 22.05
C ASP A 268 11.54 -11.46 21.65
N MET A 269 10.52 -11.97 20.98
CA MET A 269 10.44 -13.39 20.60
C MET A 269 11.56 -13.84 19.64
N TRP A 270 12.19 -12.91 18.92
CA TRP A 270 13.26 -13.24 17.97
C TRP A 270 14.56 -13.57 18.69
N GLY A 271 14.73 -13.08 19.93
CA GLY A 271 15.83 -13.44 20.82
C GLY A 271 15.72 -14.86 21.41
N LEU A 272 14.53 -15.48 21.37
CA LEU A 272 14.34 -16.85 21.85
C LEU A 272 15.00 -17.88 20.94
N PRO A 273 15.48 -19.01 21.50
CA PRO A 273 15.86 -20.19 20.70
C PRO A 273 14.72 -20.61 19.76
N ALA A 274 15.03 -21.01 18.53
CA ALA A 274 14.04 -21.31 17.50
C ALA A 274 12.97 -22.34 17.94
N LYS A 275 13.35 -23.31 18.79
CA LYS A 275 12.43 -24.35 19.31
C LYS A 275 11.42 -23.82 20.33
N LEU A 276 11.73 -22.73 21.02
CA LEU A 276 10.89 -22.09 22.05
C LEU A 276 10.12 -20.90 21.51
N ARG A 277 10.42 -20.48 20.29
CA ARG A 277 9.80 -19.29 19.67
C ARG A 277 8.34 -19.56 19.38
N PRO A 278 7.39 -18.80 19.96
CA PRO A 278 5.97 -18.91 19.65
C PRO A 278 5.71 -18.65 18.17
N VAL A 279 4.66 -19.27 17.64
CA VAL A 279 4.20 -18.98 16.27
C VAL A 279 3.66 -17.55 16.22
N PRO A 280 4.11 -16.69 15.28
CA PRO A 280 3.56 -15.36 15.12
C PRO A 280 2.06 -15.40 14.80
N LEU A 281 1.30 -14.44 15.32
CA LEU A 281 -0.14 -14.31 15.07
C LEU A 281 -0.43 -13.02 14.30
N VAL A 282 -1.31 -13.11 13.30
CA VAL A 282 -1.86 -11.95 12.60
C VAL A 282 -3.37 -11.92 12.82
N VAL A 283 -3.84 -10.89 13.50
CA VAL A 283 -5.26 -10.66 13.82
C VAL A 283 -5.85 -9.78 12.72
N LEU A 284 -6.86 -10.28 12.06
CA LEU A 284 -7.51 -9.70 10.89
C LEU A 284 -8.91 -9.20 11.28
N VAL A 285 -9.07 -7.89 11.47
CA VAL A 285 -10.36 -7.26 11.78
C VAL A 285 -10.97 -6.74 10.49
N ASP A 286 -12.12 -7.29 10.06
CA ASP A 286 -12.76 -6.93 8.78
C ASP A 286 -13.37 -5.53 8.79
N GLU A 287 -14.14 -5.21 9.84
CA GLU A 287 -14.76 -3.89 9.99
C GLU A 287 -14.71 -3.45 11.46
N VAL A 288 -13.80 -2.55 11.76
CA VAL A 288 -13.58 -2.07 13.12
C VAL A 288 -14.81 -1.34 13.69
N ALA A 289 -15.61 -0.69 12.85
CA ALA A 289 -16.81 0.02 13.29
C ALA A 289 -17.82 -0.91 13.99
N GLU A 290 -17.88 -2.20 13.61
CA GLU A 290 -18.76 -3.19 14.25
C GLU A 290 -18.40 -3.42 15.73
N LEU A 291 -17.15 -3.24 16.12
CA LEU A 291 -16.69 -3.36 17.51
C LEU A 291 -17.07 -2.14 18.36
N PHE A 292 -17.40 -1.03 17.72
CA PHE A 292 -17.80 0.22 18.38
C PHE A 292 -19.33 0.39 18.46
N LEU A 293 -20.12 -0.49 17.82
CA LEU A 293 -21.57 -0.37 17.81
C LEU A 293 -22.14 -0.59 19.22
N VAL A 294 -22.98 0.35 19.63
CA VAL A 294 -23.69 0.36 20.91
C VAL A 294 -25.17 0.51 20.64
N ALA A 295 -25.95 -0.55 20.90
CA ALA A 295 -27.41 -0.53 20.81
C ALA A 295 -28.06 -0.39 22.18
N ALA A 296 -27.39 -0.84 23.26
CA ALA A 296 -27.86 -0.78 24.61
C ALA A 296 -26.73 -0.50 25.60
N LYS A 297 -27.03 -0.07 26.83
CA LYS A 297 -26.01 0.28 27.84
C LYS A 297 -24.98 -0.84 28.09
N LYS A 298 -25.44 -2.10 28.12
CA LYS A 298 -24.53 -3.27 28.24
C LYS A 298 -23.47 -3.36 27.13
N ASP A 299 -23.79 -2.83 25.97
CA ASP A 299 -22.86 -2.83 24.82
C ASP A 299 -21.74 -1.80 24.99
N GLU A 300 -21.95 -0.74 25.79
CA GLU A 300 -20.93 0.24 26.11
C GLU A 300 -19.75 -0.39 26.87
N GLU A 301 -20.05 -1.17 27.89
CA GLU A 301 -19.01 -1.86 28.69
C GLU A 301 -18.25 -2.88 27.85
N ARG A 302 -18.95 -3.66 26.99
CA ARG A 302 -18.33 -4.60 26.07
C ARG A 302 -17.42 -3.86 25.07
N ARG A 303 -17.93 -2.79 24.44
CA ARG A 303 -17.12 -1.95 23.54
C ARG A 303 -15.88 -1.44 24.25
N ASP A 304 -16.00 -0.86 25.43
CA ASP A 304 -14.88 -0.29 26.17
C ASP A 304 -13.82 -1.35 26.49
N ARG A 305 -14.24 -2.58 26.88
CA ARG A 305 -13.31 -3.71 27.08
C ARG A 305 -12.60 -4.09 25.80
N MET A 306 -13.33 -4.29 24.68
CA MET A 306 -12.75 -4.66 23.39
C MET A 306 -11.74 -3.61 22.92
N VAL A 307 -12.09 -2.33 23.00
CA VAL A 307 -11.21 -1.22 22.58
C VAL A 307 -9.95 -1.16 23.45
N MET A 308 -10.08 -1.31 24.76
CA MET A 308 -8.94 -1.35 25.68
C MET A 308 -8.01 -2.53 25.39
N ARG A 309 -8.56 -3.72 25.14
CA ARG A 309 -7.78 -4.92 24.75
C ARG A 309 -7.05 -4.71 23.42
N MET A 310 -7.72 -4.14 22.43
CA MET A 310 -7.07 -3.81 21.14
C MET A 310 -5.95 -2.77 21.29
N ILE A 311 -6.14 -1.73 22.10
CA ILE A 311 -5.11 -0.74 22.40
C ILE A 311 -3.91 -1.42 23.07
N ARG A 312 -4.15 -2.28 24.10
CA ARG A 312 -3.10 -3.02 24.80
C ARG A 312 -2.30 -3.92 23.85
N LEU A 313 -2.99 -4.69 23.00
CA LEU A 313 -2.34 -5.50 21.96
C LEU A 313 -1.51 -4.63 21.00
N ALA A 314 -2.05 -3.52 20.53
CA ALA A 314 -1.35 -2.62 19.61
C ALA A 314 -0.11 -1.95 20.24
N GLN A 315 -0.11 -1.71 21.56
CA GLN A 315 1.01 -1.10 22.27
C GLN A 315 2.12 -2.10 22.60
N MET A 316 1.77 -3.35 22.95
CA MET A 316 2.71 -4.28 23.56
C MET A 316 3.02 -5.51 22.73
N ALA A 317 2.07 -6.01 21.95
CA ALA A 317 2.11 -7.35 21.39
C ALA A 317 3.15 -7.56 20.27
N ARG A 318 3.75 -6.50 19.73
CA ARG A 318 4.84 -6.59 18.74
C ARG A 318 6.01 -7.45 19.24
N ALA A 319 6.44 -7.26 20.50
CA ALA A 319 7.58 -7.97 21.07
C ALA A 319 7.33 -9.48 21.15
N VAL A 320 6.08 -9.88 21.36
CA VAL A 320 5.66 -11.28 21.49
C VAL A 320 5.08 -11.85 20.18
N GLY A 321 5.15 -11.10 19.07
CA GLY A 321 4.78 -11.58 17.74
C GLY A 321 3.29 -11.67 17.46
N ILE A 322 2.46 -10.78 18.04
CA ILE A 322 1.04 -10.64 17.72
C ILE A 322 0.85 -9.31 17.00
N PHE A 323 0.25 -9.34 15.80
CA PHE A 323 0.14 -8.23 14.88
C PHE A 323 -1.32 -7.96 14.49
N LEU A 324 -1.68 -6.69 14.31
CA LEU A 324 -3.06 -6.30 13.98
C LEU A 324 -3.15 -5.76 12.54
N GLU A 325 -4.08 -6.28 11.77
CA GLU A 325 -4.56 -5.75 10.51
C GLU A 325 -6.03 -5.32 10.70
N VAL A 326 -6.24 -4.05 10.87
CA VAL A 326 -7.55 -3.47 11.18
C VAL A 326 -8.11 -2.81 9.93
N CYS A 327 -9.30 -3.23 9.52
CA CYS A 327 -9.99 -2.63 8.39
C CYS A 327 -11.23 -1.86 8.83
N GLY A 328 -11.59 -0.83 8.05
CA GLY A 328 -12.79 -0.04 8.24
C GLY A 328 -13.12 0.84 7.04
N GLN A 329 -14.34 1.34 6.99
CA GLN A 329 -14.72 2.36 6.01
C GLN A 329 -14.32 3.75 6.48
N ARG A 330 -14.43 3.99 7.79
CA ARG A 330 -13.98 5.19 8.52
C ARG A 330 -13.42 4.75 9.86
N PHE A 331 -12.47 5.51 10.38
CA PHE A 331 -11.94 5.27 11.73
C PHE A 331 -11.63 6.61 12.41
N GLY A 332 -12.66 7.39 12.66
CA GLY A 332 -12.59 8.69 13.31
C GLY A 332 -13.02 8.65 14.79
N SER A 333 -12.96 9.82 15.43
CA SER A 333 -13.46 10.01 16.81
C SER A 333 -14.97 9.79 16.94
N ASP A 334 -15.69 9.87 15.83
CA ASP A 334 -17.12 9.59 15.70
C ASP A 334 -17.50 8.15 16.02
N LEU A 335 -16.56 7.20 15.96
CA LEU A 335 -16.80 5.81 16.40
C LEU A 335 -16.95 5.69 17.92
N GLY A 336 -16.38 6.58 18.70
CA GLY A 336 -16.51 6.60 20.16
C GLY A 336 -15.19 6.60 20.93
N LYS A 337 -15.33 6.42 22.25
CA LYS A 337 -14.19 6.47 23.18
C LYS A 337 -13.11 5.45 22.81
N GLY A 338 -11.84 5.91 22.79
CA GLY A 338 -10.68 5.08 22.49
C GLY A 338 -10.36 4.91 21.00
N ALA A 339 -11.25 5.25 20.08
CA ALA A 339 -11.01 5.12 18.64
C ALA A 339 -9.73 5.82 18.17
N THR A 340 -9.54 7.08 18.57
CA THR A 340 -8.35 7.86 18.22
C THR A 340 -7.07 7.26 18.82
N ALA A 341 -7.13 6.78 20.07
CA ALA A 341 -5.99 6.15 20.72
C ALA A 341 -5.58 4.84 20.02
N LEU A 342 -6.55 4.00 19.65
CA LEU A 342 -6.29 2.78 18.88
C LEU A 342 -5.70 3.12 17.51
N ARG A 343 -6.30 4.07 16.77
CA ARG A 343 -5.80 4.50 15.46
C ARG A 343 -4.35 4.97 15.52
N ALA A 344 -3.96 5.69 16.57
CA ALA A 344 -2.60 6.18 16.74
C ALA A 344 -1.55 5.04 16.84
N GLN A 345 -1.94 3.87 17.33
CA GLN A 345 -1.07 2.69 17.42
C GLN A 345 -0.95 1.93 16.09
N LEU A 346 -1.89 2.10 15.17
CA LEU A 346 -1.88 1.45 13.86
C LEU A 346 -1.02 2.27 12.89
N THR A 347 0.30 2.09 12.93
CA THR A 347 1.28 2.93 12.21
C THR A 347 1.33 2.68 10.71
N GLY A 348 1.02 1.48 10.25
CA GLY A 348 0.83 1.18 8.82
C GLY A 348 -0.50 1.72 8.32
N ARG A 349 -0.50 2.33 7.13
CA ARG A 349 -1.69 2.91 6.51
C ARG A 349 -1.85 2.41 5.09
N VAL A 350 -3.05 1.91 4.77
CA VAL A 350 -3.46 1.60 3.39
C VAL A 350 -4.83 2.23 3.16
N VAL A 351 -4.89 3.24 2.31
CA VAL A 351 -6.13 3.99 2.07
C VAL A 351 -6.53 3.83 0.61
N HIS A 352 -7.58 3.06 0.40
CA HIS A 352 -8.28 2.93 -0.88
C HIS A 352 -9.08 4.19 -1.17
N ARG A 353 -9.81 4.21 -2.29
CA ARG A 353 -10.74 5.31 -2.58
C ARG A 353 -11.66 5.57 -1.39
N VAL A 354 -11.74 6.81 -0.98
CA VAL A 354 -12.63 7.31 0.08
C VAL A 354 -13.68 8.24 -0.51
N ASN A 355 -14.77 8.45 0.20
CA ASN A 355 -15.88 9.30 -0.27
C ASN A 355 -15.68 10.78 0.08
N ASP A 356 -14.84 11.06 1.06
CA ASP A 356 -14.62 12.42 1.56
C ASP A 356 -13.14 12.65 1.93
N LYS A 357 -12.73 13.91 1.89
CA LYS A 357 -11.36 14.33 2.21
C LYS A 357 -11.02 14.10 3.68
N GLN A 358 -12.00 14.29 4.57
CA GLN A 358 -11.79 14.14 6.01
C GLN A 358 -11.37 12.71 6.37
N THR A 359 -11.98 11.70 5.74
CA THR A 359 -11.56 10.29 5.91
C THR A 359 -10.11 10.06 5.44
N ALA A 360 -9.69 10.69 4.33
CA ALA A 360 -8.30 10.62 3.88
C ALA A 360 -7.35 11.34 4.83
N GLU A 361 -7.69 12.53 5.28
CA GLU A 361 -6.91 13.31 6.26
C GLU A 361 -6.75 12.56 7.59
N MET A 362 -7.84 11.96 8.07
CA MET A 362 -7.82 11.15 9.28
C MET A 362 -6.84 9.96 9.18
N ALA A 363 -6.78 9.32 8.02
CA ALA A 363 -5.98 8.11 7.84
C ALA A 363 -4.53 8.39 7.39
N LEU A 364 -4.26 9.48 6.67
CA LEU A 364 -2.97 9.79 6.03
C LEU A 364 -2.40 11.16 6.43
N GLY A 365 -3.16 12.00 7.13
CA GLY A 365 -2.74 13.37 7.45
C GLY A 365 -1.42 13.45 8.22
N ASP A 366 -1.17 12.45 9.08
CA ASP A 366 0.07 12.34 9.87
C ASP A 366 1.28 11.90 9.01
N ILE A 367 1.06 11.47 7.76
CA ILE A 367 2.12 10.99 6.86
C ILE A 367 2.57 12.11 5.94
N ALA A 368 1.69 12.57 5.05
CA ALA A 368 1.98 13.65 4.11
C ALA A 368 0.70 14.22 3.49
N PRO A 369 0.59 15.55 3.28
CA PRO A 369 -0.55 16.16 2.59
C PRO A 369 -0.77 15.62 1.17
N GLU A 370 0.32 15.29 0.46
CA GLU A 370 0.27 14.73 -0.89
C GLU A 370 -0.32 13.32 -0.90
N ALA A 371 -0.12 12.53 0.16
CA ALA A 371 -0.74 11.22 0.32
C ALA A 371 -2.27 11.35 0.44
N VAL A 372 -2.74 12.34 1.19
CA VAL A 372 -4.18 12.69 1.31
C VAL A 372 -4.75 13.01 -0.06
N PHE A 373 -4.13 13.93 -0.79
CA PHE A 373 -4.55 14.29 -2.15
C PHE A 373 -4.54 13.08 -3.09
N ALA A 374 -3.51 12.25 -3.03
CA ALA A 374 -3.42 11.06 -3.83
C ALA A 374 -4.56 10.05 -3.57
N ALA A 375 -5.01 9.92 -2.32
CA ALA A 375 -6.12 9.04 -1.95
C ALA A 375 -7.48 9.56 -2.42
N THR A 376 -7.73 10.89 -2.30
CA THR A 376 -8.98 11.53 -2.74
C THR A 376 -9.14 11.54 -4.26
N THR A 377 -8.05 11.43 -5.01
CA THR A 377 -8.05 11.43 -6.49
C THR A 377 -8.13 10.02 -7.11
N ILE A 378 -8.28 8.96 -6.31
CA ILE A 378 -8.48 7.61 -6.84
C ILE A 378 -9.83 7.51 -7.54
N ALA A 379 -9.80 7.23 -8.84
CA ALA A 379 -11.01 7.13 -9.66
C ALA A 379 -11.89 5.91 -9.26
N PRO A 380 -13.23 6.04 -9.33
CA PRO A 380 -14.16 4.97 -8.94
C PRO A 380 -14.02 3.68 -9.76
N ASP A 381 -13.62 3.77 -11.02
CA ASP A 381 -13.40 2.65 -11.96
C ASP A 381 -12.06 1.91 -11.72
N ARG A 382 -11.34 2.25 -10.66
CA ARG A 382 -10.03 1.67 -10.35
C ARG A 382 -10.00 0.93 -9.00
N PRO A 383 -10.81 -0.11 -8.80
CA PRO A 383 -10.80 -0.88 -7.55
C PRO A 383 -9.41 -1.50 -7.32
N GLY A 384 -9.04 -1.58 -6.04
CA GLY A 384 -7.75 -2.11 -5.60
C GLY A 384 -6.58 -1.11 -5.64
N VAL A 385 -6.76 0.08 -6.23
CA VAL A 385 -5.82 1.18 -6.07
C VAL A 385 -5.93 1.73 -4.65
N ALA A 386 -4.79 1.99 -4.04
CA ALA A 386 -4.70 2.59 -2.71
C ALA A 386 -3.44 3.45 -2.58
N VAL A 387 -3.41 4.25 -1.55
CA VAL A 387 -2.21 4.93 -1.05
C VAL A 387 -1.74 4.20 0.19
N ALA A 388 -0.51 3.73 0.18
CA ALA A 388 0.11 3.05 1.30
C ALA A 388 1.25 3.90 1.87
N GLY A 389 1.31 4.01 3.19
CA GLY A 389 2.35 4.74 3.90
C GLY A 389 2.53 4.23 5.33
N ASP A 390 3.50 4.78 6.02
CA ASP A 390 3.79 4.49 7.41
C ASP A 390 4.35 5.71 8.15
N SER A 391 4.59 5.56 9.43
CA SER A 391 5.12 6.61 10.31
C SER A 391 6.51 7.15 9.93
N SER A 392 7.20 6.55 8.96
CA SER A 392 8.46 7.10 8.43
C SER A 392 8.25 8.29 7.47
N GLY A 393 7.00 8.63 7.16
CA GLY A 393 6.63 9.66 6.19
C GLY A 393 6.71 9.20 4.73
N GLY A 394 7.17 7.97 4.48
CA GLY A 394 7.22 7.38 3.15
C GLY A 394 5.85 6.89 2.70
N TRP A 395 5.43 7.25 1.49
CA TRP A 395 4.20 6.77 0.90
C TRP A 395 4.34 6.42 -0.58
N SER A 396 3.40 5.66 -1.12
CA SER A 396 3.31 5.34 -2.54
C SER A 396 1.90 4.93 -2.94
N ARG A 397 1.54 5.16 -4.19
CA ARG A 397 0.35 4.52 -4.77
C ARG A 397 0.66 3.05 -5.01
N ILE A 398 -0.29 2.21 -4.68
CA ILE A 398 -0.24 0.76 -4.88
C ILE A 398 -1.49 0.29 -5.60
N ARG A 399 -1.43 -0.89 -6.20
CA ARG A 399 -2.63 -1.61 -6.63
C ARG A 399 -2.49 -3.10 -6.32
N THR A 400 -3.51 -3.63 -5.70
CA THR A 400 -3.62 -5.06 -5.39
C THR A 400 -4.03 -5.85 -6.64
N PRO A 401 -3.46 -7.04 -6.88
CA PRO A 401 -3.95 -7.96 -7.91
C PRO A 401 -5.42 -8.30 -7.69
N ALA A 402 -6.16 -8.49 -8.78
CA ALA A 402 -7.51 -9.02 -8.68
C ALA A 402 -7.46 -10.42 -8.08
N MET A 403 -8.30 -10.68 -7.09
CA MET A 403 -8.45 -11.96 -6.43
C MET A 403 -9.90 -12.15 -6.02
N THR A 404 -10.52 -13.21 -6.51
CA THR A 404 -11.88 -13.57 -6.16
C THR A 404 -11.96 -14.23 -4.77
N PRO A 405 -13.12 -14.25 -4.11
CA PRO A 405 -13.30 -14.98 -2.86
C PRO A 405 -12.96 -16.47 -3.00
N ALA A 406 -13.35 -17.09 -4.11
CA ALA A 406 -13.10 -18.51 -4.36
C ALA A 406 -11.60 -18.84 -4.46
N GLU A 407 -10.81 -17.99 -5.13
CA GLU A 407 -9.36 -18.15 -5.21
C GLU A 407 -8.69 -18.04 -3.83
N ALA A 408 -9.08 -17.08 -3.00
CA ALA A 408 -8.56 -16.93 -1.65
C ALA A 408 -8.92 -18.13 -0.76
N VAL A 409 -10.14 -18.65 -0.86
CA VAL A 409 -10.59 -19.85 -0.14
C VAL A 409 -9.79 -21.09 -0.60
N ALA A 410 -9.54 -21.23 -1.90
CA ALA A 410 -8.73 -22.33 -2.43
C ALA A 410 -7.31 -22.31 -1.86
N VAL A 411 -6.66 -21.15 -1.79
CA VAL A 411 -5.34 -20.99 -1.15
C VAL A 411 -5.40 -21.35 0.34
N CYS A 412 -6.42 -20.90 1.06
CA CYS A 412 -6.56 -21.24 2.48
C CYS A 412 -6.76 -22.74 2.73
N ARG A 413 -7.44 -23.46 1.83
CA ARG A 413 -7.58 -24.92 1.89
C ARG A 413 -6.26 -25.64 1.57
N GLU A 414 -5.57 -25.19 0.54
CA GLU A 414 -4.28 -25.76 0.14
C GLU A 414 -3.26 -25.72 1.28
N PHE A 415 -3.19 -24.58 1.99
CA PHE A 415 -2.24 -24.36 3.07
C PHE A 415 -2.83 -24.56 4.48
N ALA A 416 -3.95 -25.27 4.62
CA ALA A 416 -4.58 -25.55 5.92
C ALA A 416 -3.63 -26.27 6.92
N HIS A 417 -2.68 -27.06 6.42
CA HIS A 417 -1.69 -27.77 7.22
C HIS A 417 -0.73 -26.82 8.00
N PHE A 418 -0.63 -25.56 7.62
CA PHE A 418 0.12 -24.53 8.36
C PHE A 418 -0.68 -23.90 9.51
N THR A 419 -1.93 -24.30 9.74
CA THR A 419 -2.75 -23.71 10.80
C THR A 419 -2.26 -24.18 12.17
N PRO A 420 -1.70 -23.29 13.00
CA PRO A 420 -1.24 -23.66 14.33
C PRO A 420 -2.43 -23.85 15.28
N HIS A 421 -2.27 -24.76 16.23
CA HIS A 421 -3.20 -24.99 17.31
C HIS A 421 -2.65 -24.32 18.57
N LEU A 422 -3.36 -23.30 19.06
CA LEU A 422 -3.05 -22.62 20.29
C LEU A 422 -4.13 -22.96 21.32
N ALA A 423 -3.74 -23.37 22.52
CA ALA A 423 -4.68 -23.77 23.58
C ALA A 423 -5.59 -22.61 23.97
N ALA A 424 -5.04 -21.40 24.14
CA ALA A 424 -5.78 -20.19 24.48
C ALA A 424 -6.87 -19.83 23.45
N LEU A 425 -6.69 -20.20 22.18
CA LEU A 425 -7.62 -19.88 21.10
C LEU A 425 -8.57 -21.05 20.74
N ALA A 426 -8.44 -22.19 21.39
CA ALA A 426 -9.24 -23.38 21.10
C ALA A 426 -10.78 -23.17 21.13
N PRO A 427 -11.34 -22.38 22.08
CA PRO A 427 -12.78 -22.10 22.11
C PRO A 427 -13.31 -21.35 20.87
N PHE A 428 -12.44 -20.65 20.15
CA PHE A 428 -12.79 -19.82 19.00
C PHE A 428 -12.41 -20.49 17.66
N ARG A 429 -12.07 -21.76 17.69
CA ARG A 429 -11.67 -22.47 16.47
C ARG A 429 -12.87 -22.59 15.52
N PRO A 430 -12.74 -22.11 14.25
CA PRO A 430 -13.86 -22.16 13.33
C PRO A 430 -14.18 -23.59 12.90
N VAL A 431 -15.47 -23.86 12.73
CA VAL A 431 -15.93 -25.10 12.09
C VAL A 431 -15.59 -25.02 10.60
N VAL A 432 -14.80 -25.94 10.11
CA VAL A 432 -14.47 -26.03 8.68
C VAL A 432 -15.65 -26.64 7.95
N PRO A 433 -16.32 -25.91 7.04
CA PRO A 433 -17.38 -26.49 6.24
C PRO A 433 -16.86 -27.68 5.42
N ALA A 434 -17.61 -28.78 5.37
CA ALA A 434 -17.30 -29.87 4.47
C ALA A 434 -17.12 -29.33 3.04
N ALA A 435 -16.15 -29.86 2.30
CA ALA A 435 -16.00 -29.47 0.90
C ALA A 435 -17.34 -29.67 0.19
N PRO A 436 -17.82 -28.70 -0.62
CA PRO A 436 -19.03 -28.92 -1.40
C PRO A 436 -18.82 -30.20 -2.22
N ALA A 437 -19.83 -31.09 -2.17
CA ALA A 437 -19.81 -32.27 -3.01
C ALA A 437 -19.54 -31.82 -4.49
N PRO A 438 -18.74 -32.58 -5.24
CA PRO A 438 -18.49 -32.24 -6.63
C PRO A 438 -19.83 -32.04 -7.32
N ALA A 439 -20.01 -30.87 -7.97
CA ALA A 439 -21.24 -30.56 -8.67
C ALA A 439 -21.57 -31.71 -9.62
N VAL A 440 -22.63 -32.43 -9.35
CA VAL A 440 -23.15 -33.44 -10.28
C VAL A 440 -23.44 -32.69 -11.60
N PRO A 441 -22.84 -33.06 -12.71
CA PRO A 441 -23.12 -32.39 -13.98
C PRO A 441 -24.63 -32.48 -14.22
N LEU A 442 -25.29 -31.33 -14.33
CA LEU A 442 -26.67 -31.30 -14.76
C LEU A 442 -26.73 -31.97 -16.13
N LEU A 443 -27.28 -33.19 -16.16
CA LEU A 443 -27.58 -33.89 -17.42
C LEU A 443 -28.40 -32.94 -18.28
N LYS A 444 -27.83 -32.55 -19.42
CA LYS A 444 -28.61 -31.80 -20.41
C LYS A 444 -29.87 -32.57 -20.73
N PRO A 445 -31.05 -31.94 -20.68
CA PRO A 445 -32.29 -32.63 -21.08
C PRO A 445 -32.11 -33.19 -22.50
N ARG A 446 -32.42 -34.46 -22.66
CA ARG A 446 -32.44 -35.09 -24.00
C ARG A 446 -33.42 -34.31 -24.88
N PRO A 447 -33.04 -33.99 -26.15
CA PRO A 447 -33.99 -33.41 -27.06
C PRO A 447 -35.15 -34.41 -27.26
N VAL A 448 -36.38 -33.92 -27.08
CA VAL A 448 -37.59 -34.66 -27.38
C VAL A 448 -37.61 -34.70 -28.90
N THR A 449 -37.39 -35.87 -29.48
CA THR A 449 -37.66 -36.12 -30.92
C THR A 449 -39.14 -36.33 -31.07
N GLU A 450 -39.81 -35.40 -31.77
CA GLU A 450 -41.13 -35.62 -32.39
C GLU A 450 -41.02 -36.61 -33.56
#